data_cf9c38aab56afd1d5317da20c2b91820
#
_entry.id   cf9c38aab56afd1d5317da20c2b91820
#
_cell.length_a   1.000
_cell.length_b   1.000
_cell.length_c   1.000
_cell.angle_alpha   90.00
_cell.angle_beta   90.00
_cell.angle_gamma   90.00
#
_symmetry.space_group_name_H-M   'P 1'
#
loop_
_entity.id
_entity.type
_entity.pdbx_description
1 polymer ?
#
loop_
_entity_poly.entity_id
_entity_poly.type
_entity_poly.pdbx_seq_one_letter_code
_entity_poly.pdbx_strand_id
1 'polypeptide(L)'
;MYKILEKKTLNANTKQMIIEAPHVAKKAQPGQFIILRVDEDGERIPLTIASYDREKGTIMIIFQEVGATTKKLGQLNVGDSLHDFVGPLGPASELEGLK
;
A
#
# COMPACT_ATOMS: atom_id res chain seq x y z
N MET A 1 3.73 9.47 -9.48
CA MET A 1 4.25 8.53 -8.86
C MET A 1 3.35 7.96 -7.92
N TYR A 2 3.55 7.59 -6.86
CA TYR A 2 2.66 6.84 -5.98
C TYR A 2 1.77 7.80 -5.21
N LYS A 3 0.84 8.40 -5.92
CA LYS A 3 0.01 9.45 -5.37
C LYS A 3 -1.19 8.86 -4.63
N ILE A 4 -1.55 9.47 -3.51
CA ILE A 4 -2.73 9.06 -2.76
C ILE A 4 -3.94 9.70 -3.43
N LEU A 5 -4.81 8.84 -3.96
CA LEU A 5 -5.99 9.31 -4.68
C LEU A 5 -7.20 9.42 -3.78
N GLU A 6 -7.29 8.55 -2.77
CA GLU A 6 -8.38 8.57 -1.81
C GLU A 6 -7.88 8.20 -0.44
N LYS A 7 -8.55 8.71 0.57
CA LYS A 7 -8.22 8.41 1.94
C LYS A 7 -9.51 8.35 2.73
N LYS A 8 -9.67 7.31 3.51
CA LYS A 8 -10.88 7.13 4.28
C LYS A 8 -10.51 6.65 5.68
N THR A 9 -11.17 7.22 6.68
CA THR A 9 -10.98 6.78 8.06
C THR A 9 -12.04 5.75 8.36
N LEU A 10 -11.61 4.53 8.68
CA LEU A 10 -12.53 3.45 8.96
C LEU A 10 -12.91 3.43 10.43
N ASN A 11 -11.96 3.74 11.30
CA ASN A 11 -12.26 3.95 12.71
C ASN A 11 -11.10 4.79 13.28
N ALA A 12 -11.05 4.93 14.57
CA ALA A 12 -10.12 5.87 15.21
C ALA A 12 -8.66 5.62 14.82
N ASN A 13 -8.31 4.36 14.61
CA ASN A 13 -6.91 4.01 14.33
C ASN A 13 -6.69 3.39 12.97
N THR A 14 -7.71 3.23 12.16
CA THR A 14 -7.59 2.49 10.91
C THR A 14 -7.92 3.38 9.73
N LYS A 15 -7.03 3.40 8.77
CA LYS A 15 -7.19 4.19 7.55
C LYS A 15 -7.17 3.31 6.32
N GLN A 16 -7.88 3.76 5.31
CA GLN A 16 -7.89 3.12 4.01
C GLN A 16 -7.41 4.13 3.00
N MET A 17 -6.51 3.73 2.13
CA MET A 17 -6.00 4.61 1.09
C MET A 17 -5.99 3.92 -0.24
N ILE A 18 -6.24 4.68 -1.30
CA ILE A 18 -6.09 4.20 -2.66
C ILE A 18 -4.91 4.93 -3.25
N ILE A 19 -3.94 4.15 -3.72
CA ILE A 19 -2.65 4.66 -4.19
C ILE A 19 -2.55 4.41 -5.69
N GLU A 20 -2.12 5.41 -6.42
CA GLU A 20 -1.89 5.28 -7.85
C GLU A 20 -0.57 4.54 -8.06
N ALA A 21 -0.65 3.31 -8.53
CA ALA A 21 0.53 2.48 -8.75
C ALA A 21 0.25 1.50 -9.88
N PRO A 22 0.23 1.98 -11.13
CA PRO A 22 -0.19 1.14 -12.25
C PRO A 22 0.63 -0.12 -12.43
N HIS A 23 1.94 -0.03 -12.24
CA HIS A 23 2.78 -1.21 -12.43
C HIS A 23 2.48 -2.28 -11.40
N VAL A 24 2.20 -1.86 -10.17
CA VAL A 24 1.88 -2.80 -9.11
C VAL A 24 0.49 -3.39 -9.35
N ALA A 25 -0.47 -2.53 -9.67
CA ALA A 25 -1.84 -2.97 -9.87
C ALA A 25 -1.95 -3.99 -11.00
N LYS A 26 -1.16 -3.81 -12.04
CA LYS A 26 -1.20 -4.68 -13.19
C LYS A 26 -0.88 -6.13 -12.83
N LYS A 27 0.00 -6.33 -11.86
CA LYS A 27 0.45 -7.65 -11.46
C LYS A 27 -0.14 -8.14 -10.17
N ALA A 28 -0.94 -7.33 -9.49
CA ALA A 28 -1.44 -7.67 -8.16
C ALA A 28 -2.38 -8.86 -8.18
N GLN A 29 -2.28 -9.65 -7.12
CA GLN A 29 -3.16 -10.79 -6.90
C GLN A 29 -3.57 -10.81 -5.44
N PRO A 30 -4.69 -11.46 -5.13
CA PRO A 30 -5.13 -11.52 -3.73
C PRO A 30 -4.08 -12.15 -2.85
N GLY A 31 -3.91 -11.62 -1.65
CA GLY A 31 -2.99 -12.19 -0.68
C GLY A 31 -1.58 -11.67 -0.79
N GLN A 32 -1.29 -10.88 -1.79
CA GLN A 32 0.04 -10.28 -1.91
C GLN A 32 0.17 -9.04 -1.06
N PHE A 33 1.38 -8.56 -0.92
CA PHE A 33 1.63 -7.35 -0.14
C PHE A 33 2.56 -6.42 -0.90
N ILE A 34 2.65 -5.19 -0.42
CA ILE A 34 3.58 -4.22 -0.96
C ILE A 34 4.43 -3.71 0.20
N ILE A 35 5.55 -3.12 -0.15
CA ILE A 35 6.39 -2.45 0.84
C ILE A 35 6.44 -0.99 0.43
N LEU A 36 6.11 -0.10 1.35
CA LEU A 36 6.14 1.31 1.05
C LEU A 36 7.04 2.06 2.02
N ARG A 37 7.42 3.23 1.59
CA ARG A 37 8.20 4.15 2.42
C ARG A 37 7.58 5.53 2.23
N VAL A 38 7.27 6.17 3.35
CA VAL A 38 6.57 7.45 3.30
C VAL A 38 7.47 8.55 2.75
N ASP A 39 8.71 8.59 3.22
CA ASP A 39 9.66 9.59 2.74
C ASP A 39 11.05 8.99 2.74
N GLU A 40 12.00 9.80 2.33
CA GLU A 40 13.36 9.34 2.14
C GLU A 40 13.99 8.79 3.41
N ASP A 41 13.65 9.39 4.53
CA ASP A 41 14.18 8.95 5.82
C ASP A 41 13.29 7.94 6.51
N GLY A 42 12.20 7.59 5.91
CA GLY A 42 11.22 6.72 6.54
C GLY A 42 11.61 5.27 6.46
N GLU A 43 11.01 4.50 7.32
CA GLU A 43 11.18 3.08 7.38
C GLU A 43 10.34 2.42 6.30
N ARG A 44 10.80 1.31 5.78
CA ARG A 44 9.99 0.51 4.84
C ARG A 44 9.06 -0.35 5.64
N ILE A 45 7.78 -0.33 5.27
CA ILE A 45 6.80 -1.17 5.97
C ILE A 45 6.02 -2.01 4.96
N PRO A 46 5.76 -3.28 5.30
CA PRO A 46 4.95 -4.13 4.44
C PRO A 46 3.49 -3.98 4.80
N LEU A 47 2.64 -3.92 3.79
CA LEU A 47 1.20 -3.87 4.00
C LEU A 47 0.52 -4.78 2.99
N THR A 48 -0.48 -5.50 3.45
CA THR A 48 -1.22 -6.39 2.58
C THR A 48 -2.09 -5.59 1.62
N ILE A 49 -2.14 -6.03 0.38
CA ILE A 49 -3.01 -5.42 -0.61
C ILE A 49 -4.44 -5.81 -0.28
N ALA A 50 -5.26 -4.81 0.04
CA ALA A 50 -6.65 -5.08 0.36
C ALA A 50 -7.48 -5.27 -0.90
N SER A 51 -7.16 -4.52 -1.94
CA SER A 51 -7.86 -4.61 -3.21
C SER A 51 -7.02 -3.92 -4.28
N TYR A 52 -7.40 -4.08 -5.52
CA TYR A 52 -6.69 -3.42 -6.61
C TYR A 52 -7.64 -3.23 -7.78
N ASP A 53 -7.30 -2.29 -8.66
CA ASP A 53 -8.06 -2.05 -9.87
C ASP A 53 -7.05 -1.94 -10.99
N ARG A 54 -6.99 -2.96 -11.84
CA ARG A 54 -5.99 -2.98 -12.90
C ARG A 54 -6.26 -1.95 -13.97
N GLU A 55 -7.52 -1.65 -14.20
CA GLU A 55 -7.86 -0.67 -15.22
C GLU A 55 -7.47 0.74 -14.77
N LYS A 56 -7.73 1.05 -13.53
CA LYS A 56 -7.38 2.37 -13.02
C LYS A 56 -5.94 2.45 -12.56
N GLY A 57 -5.28 1.33 -12.42
CA GLY A 57 -3.91 1.32 -11.97
C GLY A 57 -3.77 1.71 -10.52
N THR A 58 -4.65 1.22 -9.66
CA THR A 58 -4.66 1.60 -8.25
C THR A 58 -4.58 0.40 -7.34
N ILE A 59 -4.06 0.65 -6.15
CA ILE A 59 -3.97 -0.34 -5.08
C ILE A 59 -4.63 0.24 -3.85
N MET A 60 -5.45 -0.57 -3.20
CA MET A 60 -6.06 -0.16 -1.94
C MET A 60 -5.32 -0.82 -0.79
N ILE A 61 -4.94 -0.03 0.19
CA ILE A 61 -4.32 -0.54 1.41
C ILE A 61 -5.16 -0.11 2.59
N ILE A 62 -5.17 -0.97 3.62
CA ILE A 62 -5.84 -0.68 4.87
C ILE A 62 -4.81 -0.93 5.96
N PHE A 63 -4.62 0.01 6.84
CA PHE A 63 -3.58 -0.13 7.86
C PHE A 63 -4.04 0.49 9.17
N GLN A 64 -3.45 -0.02 10.26
CA GLN A 64 -3.71 0.54 11.58
C GLN A 64 -2.56 1.45 11.98
N GLU A 65 -2.89 2.56 12.60
CA GLU A 65 -1.87 3.54 13.00
C GLU A 65 -1.32 3.15 14.37
N VAL A 66 -0.50 2.09 14.38
CA VAL A 66 0.00 1.53 15.63
C VAL A 66 1.47 1.85 15.89
N GLY A 67 2.17 2.40 14.94
CA GLY A 67 3.59 2.73 15.12
C GLY A 67 3.87 4.08 14.49
N ALA A 68 5.10 4.55 14.65
CA ALA A 68 5.49 5.87 14.16
C ALA A 68 5.27 5.98 12.66
N THR A 69 5.68 4.97 11.91
CA THR A 69 5.57 5.02 10.45
C THR A 69 4.13 4.97 9.98
N THR A 70 3.29 4.11 10.58
CA THR A 70 1.90 4.04 10.18
C THR A 70 1.14 5.29 10.58
N LYS A 71 1.51 5.93 11.68
CA LYS A 71 0.89 7.19 12.05
C LYS A 71 1.27 8.28 11.06
N LYS A 72 2.53 8.28 10.63
CA LYS A 72 2.99 9.25 9.66
C LYS A 72 2.27 9.05 8.33
N LEU A 73 2.13 7.81 7.91
CA LEU A 73 1.39 7.48 6.70
C LEU A 73 -0.05 7.99 6.81
N GLY A 74 -0.67 7.78 7.96
CA GLY A 74 -2.04 8.18 8.17
C GLY A 74 -2.25 9.70 8.19
N GLN A 75 -1.17 10.46 8.31
CA GLN A 75 -1.27 11.91 8.28
C GLN A 75 -1.19 12.49 6.88
N LEU A 76 -0.81 11.67 5.91
CA LEU A 76 -0.75 12.14 4.53
C LEU A 76 -2.16 12.36 4.00
N ASN A 77 -2.28 13.23 3.03
CA ASN A 77 -3.57 13.60 2.47
C ASN A 77 -3.66 13.22 1.01
N VAL A 78 -4.87 13.26 0.48
CA VAL A 78 -5.08 13.06 -0.95
C VAL A 78 -4.23 14.08 -1.69
N GLY A 79 -3.52 13.60 -2.69
CA GLY A 79 -2.61 14.43 -3.46
C GLY A 79 -1.16 14.30 -3.03
N ASP A 80 -0.92 13.82 -1.81
CA ASP A 80 0.45 13.55 -1.38
C ASP A 80 0.94 12.28 -2.08
N SER A 81 2.25 12.12 -2.14
CA SER A 81 2.86 10.97 -2.78
C SER A 81 3.75 10.23 -1.81
N LEU A 82 3.88 8.93 -2.01
CA LEU A 82 4.80 8.12 -1.22
C LEU A 82 6.16 8.11 -1.91
N HIS A 83 7.20 7.96 -1.11
CA HIS A 83 8.55 7.93 -1.65
C HIS A 83 8.81 6.63 -2.41
N ASP A 84 8.46 5.51 -1.82
CA ASP A 84 8.62 4.20 -2.46
C ASP A 84 7.35 3.38 -2.31
N PHE A 85 7.10 2.53 -3.28
CA PHE A 85 5.95 1.63 -3.26
C PHE A 85 6.34 0.44 -4.13
N VAL A 86 6.76 -0.63 -3.49
CA VAL A 86 7.34 -1.78 -4.16
C VAL A 86 6.40 -2.97 -4.08
N GLY A 87 6.20 -3.65 -5.17
CA GLY A 87 5.38 -4.83 -5.20
C GLY A 87 4.83 -5.10 -6.57
N PRO A 88 3.92 -6.05 -6.68
CA PRO A 88 3.41 -6.90 -5.60
C PRO A 88 4.45 -7.92 -5.17
N LEU A 89 4.42 -8.27 -3.91
CA LEU A 89 5.36 -9.21 -3.33
C LEU A 89 4.61 -10.38 -2.69
N GLY A 90 5.33 -11.39 -2.46
CA GLY A 90 4.77 -12.58 -1.91
C GLY A 90 4.02 -13.24 -2.95
N PRO A 91 3.49 -14.13 -2.71
CA PRO A 91 3.26 -15.01 -2.45
C PRO A 91 2.81 -16.10 -2.53
N ALA A 92 1.72 -16.18 -2.41
CA ALA A 92 1.08 -17.40 -2.39
C ALA A 92 1.63 -18.34 -3.38
N SER A 93 1.62 -18.02 -4.62
CA SER A 93 2.12 -18.93 -5.61
C SER A 93 3.59 -19.16 -5.45
N GLU A 94 4.30 -18.17 -4.99
CA GLU A 94 5.69 -18.39 -4.75
C GLU A 94 5.94 -19.29 -3.62
N LEU A 95 5.16 -19.18 -2.58
CA LEU A 95 5.31 -20.07 -1.48
C LEU A 95 5.10 -21.49 -1.89
N GLU A 96 4.11 -21.69 -2.73
CA GLU A 96 3.88 -23.01 -3.20
C GLU A 96 5.01 -23.51 -4.01
N GLY A 97 5.52 -22.68 -4.86
CA GLY A 97 6.61 -23.07 -5.70
C GLY A 97 7.86 -23.30 -4.94
N LEU A 98 8.00 -22.59 -3.85
CA LEU A 98 9.21 -22.74 -3.10
C LEU A 98 9.25 -23.97 -2.30
N LYS A 99 8.11 -24.41 -1.96
CA LYS A 99 8.06 -25.51 -1.14
C LYS A 99 8.65 -26.54 -1.51
#